data_f6d872eddf86f94128d45a8f7a3849ea
#
_entry.id   f6d872eddf86f94128d45a8f7a3849ea
#
_cell.length_a   1.000
_cell.length_b   1.000
_cell.length_c   1.000
_cell.angle_alpha   90.00
_cell.angle_beta   90.00
_cell.angle_gamma   90.00
#
_symmetry.space_group_name_H-M   'P 1'
#
loop_
_entity.id
_entity.type
_entity.pdbx_description
1 polymer ?
#
loop_
_entity_poly.entity_id
_entity_poly.type
_entity_poly.pdbx_seq_one_letter_code
_entity_poly.pdbx_strand_id
1 'polypeptide(L)'
;VVAGVLLAAGGGRRLGGRPKALLEHRGRPLVEHAVRALRNGGCGPVHVVLGAAAQEVRALADLSACTVTENPSWEEGMGSSLRAGLGALAGSDADAALVFLVDQPGIGAEAVARVRSAYRSRTTLAAAAYDGERGHPVLFGADRWTDVFSSVAVGDQGARAYLRAHRGAITLVECSDVAQAYDIDTAEDLTHLE
;
A
#
# COMPACT_ATOMS: atom_id res chain seq x y z
N VAL A 1 -16.73 -6.64 0.81
CA VAL A 1 -15.51 -6.80 -0.01
C VAL A 1 -14.50 -5.73 0.39
N VAL A 2 -13.31 -6.16 0.80
CA VAL A 2 -12.18 -5.26 1.08
C VAL A 2 -11.18 -5.41 -0.06
N ALA A 3 -11.04 -4.35 -0.86
CA ALA A 3 -10.09 -4.34 -1.96
C ALA A 3 -8.68 -4.02 -1.42
N GLY A 4 -7.66 -4.61 -2.03
CA GLY A 4 -6.29 -4.24 -1.76
C GLY A 4 -5.84 -3.13 -2.71
N VAL A 5 -5.14 -2.13 -2.20
CA VAL A 5 -4.53 -1.07 -3.01
C VAL A 5 -3.04 -1.07 -2.70
N LEU A 6 -2.25 -1.53 -3.66
CA LEU A 6 -0.80 -1.60 -3.52
C LEU A 6 -0.16 -0.41 -4.20
N LEU A 7 0.54 0.42 -3.45
CA LEU A 7 1.26 1.58 -4.00
C LEU A 7 2.68 1.12 -4.38
N ALA A 8 2.94 1.09 -5.67
CA ALA A 8 4.18 0.56 -6.24
C ALA A 8 4.75 1.50 -7.33
N ALA A 9 4.47 2.80 -7.22
CA ALA A 9 4.82 3.77 -8.25
C ALA A 9 6.18 4.44 -8.07
N GLY A 10 6.85 4.22 -6.94
CA GLY A 10 8.09 4.91 -6.60
C GLY A 10 9.27 4.58 -7.50
N GLY A 11 10.10 5.58 -7.78
CA GLY A 11 11.21 5.46 -8.73
C GLY A 11 12.51 4.88 -8.17
N GLY A 12 12.60 4.65 -6.86
CA GLY A 12 13.84 4.15 -6.27
C GLY A 12 15.01 5.11 -6.41
N ARG A 13 14.78 6.40 -6.24
CA ARG A 13 15.79 7.45 -6.48
C ARG A 13 17.10 7.16 -5.74
N ARG A 14 17.02 6.77 -4.47
CA ARG A 14 18.20 6.47 -3.64
C ARG A 14 18.79 5.10 -3.92
N LEU A 15 18.20 4.34 -4.82
CA LEU A 15 18.63 3.01 -5.22
C LEU A 15 19.14 2.99 -6.66
N GLY A 16 19.59 4.14 -7.19
CA GLY A 16 20.09 4.26 -8.54
C GLY A 16 19.00 4.31 -9.59
N GLY A 17 17.79 4.71 -9.21
CA GLY A 17 16.67 4.81 -10.14
C GLY A 17 16.00 3.48 -10.46
N ARG A 18 16.35 2.40 -9.78
CA ARG A 18 15.68 1.11 -9.99
C ARG A 18 14.28 1.15 -9.38
N PRO A 19 13.24 0.74 -10.11
CA PRO A 19 11.90 0.69 -9.54
C PRO A 19 11.86 -0.30 -8.38
N LYS A 20 11.39 0.16 -7.22
CA LYS A 20 11.32 -0.68 -6.03
C LYS A 20 10.49 -1.94 -6.25
N ALA A 21 9.45 -1.82 -7.09
CA ALA A 21 8.58 -2.93 -7.41
C ALA A 21 9.33 -4.14 -7.98
N LEU A 22 10.44 -3.91 -8.68
CA LEU A 22 11.23 -4.95 -9.33
C LEU A 22 12.44 -5.42 -8.53
N LEU A 23 12.71 -4.85 -7.36
CA LEU A 23 13.76 -5.37 -6.49
C LEU A 23 13.42 -6.79 -6.08
N GLU A 24 14.41 -7.68 -6.16
CA GLU A 24 14.16 -9.09 -5.86
C GLU A 24 14.39 -9.42 -4.40
N HIS A 25 13.52 -10.28 -3.89
CA HIS A 25 13.62 -10.86 -2.56
C HIS A 25 13.21 -12.32 -2.69
N ARG A 26 14.07 -13.23 -2.30
CA ARG A 26 13.82 -14.67 -2.40
C ARG A 26 13.39 -15.10 -3.80
N GLY A 27 14.03 -14.52 -4.82
CA GLY A 27 13.82 -14.88 -6.22
C GLY A 27 12.59 -14.29 -6.89
N ARG A 28 11.87 -13.38 -6.22
CA ARG A 28 10.68 -12.74 -6.78
C ARG A 28 10.71 -11.23 -6.57
N PRO A 29 10.14 -10.45 -7.50
CA PRO A 29 10.01 -9.00 -7.32
C PRO A 29 9.19 -8.66 -6.08
N LEU A 30 9.52 -7.55 -5.43
CA LEU A 30 8.79 -7.08 -4.24
C LEU A 30 7.30 -6.90 -4.51
N VAL A 31 6.92 -6.44 -5.72
CA VAL A 31 5.51 -6.26 -6.06
C VAL A 31 4.74 -7.57 -5.99
N GLU A 32 5.36 -8.68 -6.37
CA GLU A 32 4.69 -9.99 -6.29
C GLU A 32 4.52 -10.46 -4.86
N HIS A 33 5.51 -10.20 -3.99
CA HIS A 33 5.38 -10.52 -2.56
C HIS A 33 4.24 -9.72 -1.93
N ALA A 34 4.14 -8.45 -2.25
CA ALA A 34 3.10 -7.58 -1.69
C ALA A 34 1.70 -7.99 -2.17
N VAL A 35 1.56 -8.34 -3.44
CA VAL A 35 0.29 -8.84 -3.98
C VAL A 35 -0.14 -10.12 -3.25
N ARG A 36 0.80 -11.03 -3.02
CA ARG A 36 0.52 -12.26 -2.27
C ARG A 36 0.08 -11.98 -0.85
N ALA A 37 0.74 -11.03 -0.17
CA ALA A 37 0.37 -10.65 1.18
C ALA A 37 -1.06 -10.14 1.24
N LEU A 38 -1.45 -9.30 0.28
CA LEU A 38 -2.82 -8.78 0.21
C LEU A 38 -3.84 -9.89 -0.04
N ARG A 39 -3.57 -10.76 -1.01
CA ARG A 39 -4.50 -11.82 -1.36
C ARG A 39 -4.61 -12.86 -0.26
N ASN A 40 -3.50 -13.30 0.29
CA ASN A 40 -3.49 -14.29 1.37
C ASN A 40 -4.05 -13.73 2.67
N GLY A 41 -3.99 -12.42 2.83
CA GLY A 41 -4.61 -11.71 3.96
C GLY A 41 -6.12 -11.48 3.78
N GLY A 42 -6.69 -11.90 2.65
CA GLY A 42 -8.13 -11.86 2.43
C GLY A 42 -8.64 -10.66 1.63
N CYS A 43 -7.75 -9.88 1.03
CA CYS A 43 -8.16 -8.75 0.19
C CYS A 43 -8.38 -9.18 -1.26
N GLY A 44 -9.39 -8.64 -1.88
CA GLY A 44 -9.67 -8.84 -3.29
C GLY A 44 -10.85 -7.99 -3.75
N PRO A 45 -10.80 -7.43 -4.97
CA PRO A 45 -9.68 -7.50 -5.91
C PRO A 45 -8.45 -6.73 -5.41
N VAL A 46 -7.30 -6.99 -6.02
CA VAL A 46 -6.07 -6.24 -5.72
C VAL A 46 -5.79 -5.28 -6.87
N HIS A 47 -5.67 -4.01 -6.54
CA HIS A 47 -5.31 -2.94 -7.46
C HIS A 47 -3.86 -2.54 -7.20
N VAL A 48 -3.03 -2.57 -8.25
CA VAL A 48 -1.62 -2.18 -8.17
C VAL A 48 -1.47 -0.84 -8.88
N VAL A 49 -0.94 0.15 -8.17
CA VAL A 49 -0.67 1.47 -8.76
C VAL A 49 0.80 1.53 -9.15
N LEU A 50 1.04 1.67 -10.45
CA LEU A 50 2.38 1.78 -11.03
C LEU A 50 2.64 3.21 -11.50
N GLY A 51 3.90 3.57 -11.61
CA GLY A 51 4.32 4.89 -12.07
C GLY A 51 5.68 4.82 -12.75
N ALA A 52 6.74 4.93 -11.98
CA ALA A 52 8.10 4.81 -12.50
C ALA A 52 8.28 3.47 -13.19
N ALA A 53 8.77 3.50 -14.44
CA ALA A 53 9.04 2.30 -15.23
C ALA A 53 7.84 1.32 -15.29
N ALA A 54 6.62 1.85 -15.39
CA ALA A 54 5.39 1.04 -15.36
C ALA A 54 5.41 -0.08 -16.40
N GLN A 55 5.87 0.20 -17.61
CA GLN A 55 5.92 -0.83 -18.67
C GLN A 55 6.89 -1.95 -18.33
N GLU A 56 8.05 -1.60 -17.76
CA GLU A 56 9.04 -2.59 -17.34
C GLU A 56 8.50 -3.47 -16.21
N VAL A 57 7.82 -2.88 -15.25
CA VAL A 57 7.20 -3.63 -14.16
C VAL A 57 6.13 -4.58 -14.71
N ARG A 58 5.29 -4.11 -15.62
CA ARG A 58 4.28 -4.97 -16.26
C ARG A 58 4.89 -6.13 -17.02
N ALA A 59 6.05 -5.90 -17.66
CA ALA A 59 6.72 -6.93 -18.46
C ALA A 59 7.42 -7.99 -17.62
N LEU A 60 7.95 -7.60 -16.46
CA LEU A 60 8.84 -8.46 -15.66
C LEU A 60 8.17 -9.08 -14.42
N ALA A 61 7.07 -8.52 -13.95
CA ALA A 61 6.35 -9.04 -12.80
C ALA A 61 5.04 -9.70 -13.23
N ASP A 62 4.64 -10.73 -12.48
CA ASP A 62 3.35 -11.39 -12.70
C ASP A 62 2.25 -10.61 -11.97
N LEU A 63 1.51 -9.80 -12.71
CA LEU A 63 0.37 -9.03 -12.21
C LEU A 63 -0.95 -9.50 -12.81
N SER A 64 -0.98 -10.72 -13.34
CA SER A 64 -2.14 -11.25 -14.07
C SER A 64 -3.41 -11.32 -13.24
N ALA A 65 -3.29 -11.48 -11.92
CA ALA A 65 -4.43 -11.56 -11.02
C ALA A 65 -4.83 -10.18 -10.44
N CYS A 66 -4.24 -9.11 -10.94
CA CYS A 66 -4.42 -7.76 -10.41
C CYS A 66 -5.06 -6.83 -11.44
N THR A 67 -5.71 -5.79 -10.96
CA THR A 67 -6.07 -4.62 -11.78
C THR A 67 -4.93 -3.62 -11.66
N VAL A 68 -4.35 -3.20 -12.77
CA VAL A 68 -3.21 -2.28 -12.76
C VAL A 68 -3.70 -0.89 -13.16
N THR A 69 -3.32 0.09 -12.36
CA THR A 69 -3.57 1.50 -12.62
C THR A 69 -2.23 2.21 -12.76
N GLU A 70 -2.03 2.94 -13.84
CA GLU A 70 -0.81 3.73 -14.02
C GLU A 70 -1.03 5.14 -13.51
N ASN A 71 -0.08 5.65 -12.73
CA ASN A 71 -0.09 7.02 -12.25
C ASN A 71 1.00 7.81 -12.99
N PRO A 72 0.65 8.58 -14.04
CA PRO A 72 1.65 9.36 -14.77
C PRO A 72 2.23 10.50 -13.93
N SER A 73 1.55 10.87 -12.84
CA SER A 73 2.00 11.93 -11.92
C SER A 73 2.76 11.38 -10.72
N TRP A 74 3.36 10.19 -10.83
CA TRP A 74 4.02 9.52 -9.71
C TRP A 74 5.12 10.37 -9.06
N GLU A 75 5.75 11.27 -9.83
CA GLU A 75 6.80 12.15 -9.28
C GLU A 75 6.25 13.16 -8.27
N GLU A 76 4.96 13.39 -8.26
CA GLU A 76 4.32 14.25 -7.27
C GLU A 76 4.24 13.60 -5.88
N GLY A 77 4.61 12.33 -5.76
CA GLY A 77 4.71 11.63 -4.51
C GLY A 77 3.60 10.64 -4.24
N MET A 78 3.65 10.02 -3.06
CA MET A 78 2.73 8.96 -2.66
C MET A 78 1.27 9.40 -2.68
N GLY A 79 1.00 10.67 -2.37
CA GLY A 79 -0.37 11.19 -2.38
C GLY A 79 -1.05 11.04 -3.73
N SER A 80 -0.33 11.32 -4.84
CA SER A 80 -0.88 11.16 -6.17
C SER A 80 -1.21 9.70 -6.48
N SER A 81 -0.40 8.77 -6.01
CA SER A 81 -0.62 7.34 -6.21
C SER A 81 -1.82 6.84 -5.39
N LEU A 82 -1.95 7.32 -4.16
CA LEU A 82 -3.12 6.99 -3.35
C LEU A 82 -4.42 7.49 -4.01
N ARG A 83 -4.41 8.72 -4.54
CA ARG A 83 -5.56 9.25 -5.26
C ARG A 83 -5.89 8.38 -6.48
N ALA A 84 -4.87 7.96 -7.24
CA ALA A 84 -5.08 7.09 -8.39
C ALA A 84 -5.71 5.76 -7.99
N GLY A 85 -5.23 5.16 -6.90
CA GLY A 85 -5.76 3.90 -6.40
C GLY A 85 -7.20 4.00 -5.90
N LEU A 86 -7.49 5.01 -5.10
CA LEU A 86 -8.86 5.23 -4.60
C LEU A 86 -9.80 5.60 -5.75
N GLY A 87 -9.32 6.38 -6.71
CA GLY A 87 -10.13 6.73 -7.89
C GLY A 87 -10.51 5.52 -8.71
N ALA A 88 -9.62 4.54 -8.81
CA ALA A 88 -9.90 3.30 -9.54
C ALA A 88 -10.97 2.44 -8.84
N LEU A 89 -11.16 2.62 -7.53
CA LEU A 89 -12.19 1.90 -6.77
C LEU A 89 -13.52 2.63 -6.76
N ALA A 90 -13.57 3.89 -7.15
CA ALA A 90 -14.81 4.66 -7.13
C ALA A 90 -15.83 4.00 -8.06
N GLY A 91 -17.04 3.80 -7.56
CA GLY A 91 -18.09 3.13 -8.31
C GLY A 91 -18.02 1.60 -8.30
N SER A 92 -17.01 1.02 -7.68
CA SER A 92 -16.93 -0.44 -7.50
C SER A 92 -17.81 -0.85 -6.30
N ASP A 93 -17.97 -2.16 -6.10
CA ASP A 93 -18.71 -2.71 -4.98
C ASP A 93 -17.83 -2.96 -3.74
N ALA A 94 -16.61 -2.45 -3.72
CA ALA A 94 -15.75 -2.56 -2.55
C ALA A 94 -16.27 -1.72 -1.39
N ASP A 95 -16.26 -2.29 -0.19
CA ASP A 95 -16.72 -1.64 1.03
C ASP A 95 -15.59 -0.91 1.75
N ALA A 96 -14.37 -1.26 1.46
CA ALA A 96 -13.17 -0.65 2.04
C ALA A 96 -11.97 -0.90 1.14
N ALA A 97 -10.95 -0.05 1.30
CA ALA A 97 -9.65 -0.21 0.66
C ALA A 97 -8.59 -0.43 1.73
N LEU A 98 -7.80 -1.49 1.58
CA LEU A 98 -6.66 -1.72 2.43
C LEU A 98 -5.40 -1.33 1.63
N VAL A 99 -4.77 -0.24 2.08
CA VAL A 99 -3.63 0.36 1.39
C VAL A 99 -2.32 -0.21 1.93
N PHE A 100 -1.49 -0.70 1.03
CA PHE A 100 -0.23 -1.33 1.36
C PHE A 100 0.90 -0.75 0.49
N LEU A 101 2.14 -0.84 0.98
CA LEU A 101 3.31 -0.29 0.31
C LEU A 101 4.24 -1.40 -0.17
N VAL A 102 4.73 -1.27 -1.40
CA VAL A 102 5.59 -2.28 -2.03
C VAL A 102 6.95 -2.40 -1.35
N ASP A 103 7.41 -1.33 -0.71
CA ASP A 103 8.75 -1.26 -0.13
C ASP A 103 8.82 -1.68 1.34
N GLN A 104 7.82 -2.42 1.82
CA GLN A 104 7.81 -2.94 3.19
C GLN A 104 7.71 -4.47 3.20
N PRO A 105 8.77 -5.18 2.75
CA PRO A 105 8.73 -6.64 2.61
C PRO A 105 8.67 -7.41 3.93
N GLY A 106 8.91 -6.76 5.06
CA GLY A 106 8.79 -7.39 6.37
C GLY A 106 7.35 -7.53 6.87
N ILE A 107 6.37 -7.03 6.10
CA ILE A 107 4.94 -7.09 6.44
C ILE A 107 4.28 -8.10 5.50
N GLY A 108 3.67 -9.12 6.08
CA GLY A 108 3.08 -10.21 5.31
C GLY A 108 1.57 -10.35 5.51
N ALA A 109 1.06 -11.51 5.11
CA ALA A 109 -0.36 -11.80 5.10
C ALA A 109 -1.02 -11.72 6.48
N GLU A 110 -0.30 -12.06 7.55
CA GLU A 110 -0.88 -12.04 8.89
C GLU A 110 -1.23 -10.61 9.34
N ALA A 111 -0.34 -9.65 9.07
CA ALA A 111 -0.62 -8.25 9.39
C ALA A 111 -1.77 -7.72 8.54
N VAL A 112 -1.79 -8.07 7.26
CA VAL A 112 -2.88 -7.69 6.36
C VAL A 112 -4.20 -8.25 6.89
N ALA A 113 -4.25 -9.51 7.27
CA ALA A 113 -5.46 -10.17 7.78
C ALA A 113 -5.96 -9.51 9.06
N ARG A 114 -5.05 -9.13 9.96
CA ARG A 114 -5.44 -8.46 11.21
C ARG A 114 -6.09 -7.10 10.95
N VAL A 115 -5.49 -6.30 10.10
CA VAL A 115 -6.04 -4.97 9.79
C VAL A 115 -7.37 -5.12 9.05
N ARG A 116 -7.45 -6.05 8.10
CA ARG A 116 -8.69 -6.34 7.40
C ARG A 116 -9.81 -6.72 8.36
N SER A 117 -9.48 -7.50 9.38
CA SER A 117 -10.47 -7.96 10.38
C SER A 117 -11.01 -6.82 11.25
N ALA A 118 -10.37 -5.67 11.25
CA ALA A 118 -10.86 -4.51 11.98
C ALA A 118 -12.02 -3.79 11.25
N TYR A 119 -12.33 -4.18 10.03
CA TYR A 119 -13.46 -3.62 9.29
C TYR A 119 -14.77 -3.89 10.04
N ARG A 120 -15.56 -2.84 10.27
CA ARG A 120 -16.87 -2.91 10.92
C ARG A 120 -17.97 -2.30 10.06
N SER A 121 -17.64 -1.21 9.36
CA SER A 121 -18.58 -0.48 8.54
C SER A 121 -17.84 0.33 7.49
N ARG A 122 -18.59 0.96 6.61
CA ARG A 122 -18.02 1.81 5.56
C ARG A 122 -17.34 3.08 6.11
N THR A 123 -17.48 3.37 7.40
CA THR A 123 -16.78 4.48 8.06
C THR A 123 -15.55 4.03 8.83
N THR A 124 -15.24 2.74 8.84
CA THR A 124 -14.07 2.21 9.56
C THR A 124 -12.77 2.84 9.07
N LEU A 125 -11.93 3.20 10.03
CA LEU A 125 -10.57 3.67 9.78
C LEU A 125 -9.66 2.88 10.71
N ALA A 126 -8.78 2.05 10.15
CA ALA A 126 -7.91 1.19 10.94
C ALA A 126 -6.50 1.19 10.35
N ALA A 127 -5.52 0.96 11.19
CA ALA A 127 -4.12 0.91 10.75
C ALA A 127 -3.35 -0.08 11.60
N ALA A 128 -2.37 -0.74 10.98
CA ALA A 128 -1.41 -1.53 11.73
C ALA A 128 -0.58 -0.61 12.62
N ALA A 129 -0.19 -1.14 13.78
CA ALA A 129 0.72 -0.47 14.68
C ALA A 129 1.90 -1.40 14.97
N TYR A 130 3.06 -0.79 15.18
CA TYR A 130 4.29 -1.50 15.48
C TYR A 130 4.88 -0.86 16.72
N ASP A 131 4.78 -1.58 17.84
CA ASP A 131 5.14 -1.05 19.17
C ASP A 131 4.40 0.26 19.48
N GLY A 132 3.11 0.28 19.13
CA GLY A 132 2.23 1.41 19.37
C GLY A 132 2.27 2.51 18.32
N GLU A 133 3.22 2.47 17.40
CA GLU A 133 3.33 3.47 16.34
C GLU A 133 2.58 3.06 15.09
N ARG A 134 1.74 3.95 14.57
CA ARG A 134 0.94 3.71 13.38
C ARG A 134 1.81 3.52 12.16
N GLY A 135 1.49 2.50 11.36
CA GLY A 135 2.15 2.19 10.11
C GLY A 135 1.17 1.66 9.07
N HIS A 136 1.66 0.87 8.14
CA HIS A 136 0.86 0.22 7.11
C HIS A 136 0.76 -1.28 7.40
N PRO A 137 -0.27 -1.94 6.88
CA PRO A 137 -1.34 -1.43 6.02
C PRO A 137 -2.34 -0.55 6.76
N VAL A 138 -3.07 0.28 5.99
CA VAL A 138 -4.13 1.15 6.51
C VAL A 138 -5.43 0.81 5.78
N LEU A 139 -6.53 0.68 6.54
CA LEU A 139 -7.83 0.38 5.98
C LEU A 139 -8.73 1.62 6.03
N PHE A 140 -9.24 2.00 4.87
CA PHE A 140 -10.19 3.10 4.73
C PHE A 140 -11.54 2.55 4.26
N GLY A 141 -12.56 2.64 5.10
CA GLY A 141 -13.93 2.33 4.69
C GLY A 141 -14.35 3.23 3.53
N ALA A 142 -15.23 2.72 2.68
CA ALA A 142 -15.58 3.42 1.43
C ALA A 142 -16.15 4.82 1.63
N ASP A 143 -16.86 5.05 2.75
CA ASP A 143 -17.42 6.35 3.04
C ASP A 143 -16.37 7.40 3.40
N ARG A 144 -15.10 7.00 3.59
CA ARG A 144 -14.00 7.92 3.87
C ARG A 144 -13.21 8.32 2.62
N TRP A 145 -13.39 7.60 1.51
CA TRP A 145 -12.56 7.80 0.33
C TRP A 145 -12.61 9.21 -0.24
N THR A 146 -13.79 9.81 -0.30
CA THR A 146 -13.95 11.17 -0.83
C THR A 146 -13.14 12.18 -0.02
N ASP A 147 -13.22 12.08 1.32
CA ASP A 147 -12.48 12.99 2.19
C ASP A 147 -10.97 12.76 2.12
N VAL A 148 -10.54 11.50 2.04
CA VAL A 148 -9.11 11.17 1.87
C VAL A 148 -8.61 11.73 0.54
N PHE A 149 -9.35 11.49 -0.53
CA PHE A 149 -8.99 11.95 -1.88
C PHE A 149 -8.83 13.47 -1.90
N SER A 150 -9.74 14.20 -1.25
CA SER A 150 -9.71 15.67 -1.20
C SER A 150 -8.61 16.21 -0.30
N SER A 151 -8.23 15.47 0.76
CA SER A 151 -7.26 15.94 1.74
C SER A 151 -5.82 15.65 1.35
N VAL A 152 -5.60 14.72 0.43
CA VAL A 152 -4.25 14.32 0.02
C VAL A 152 -3.63 15.41 -0.82
N ALA A 153 -2.58 16.04 -0.28
CA ALA A 153 -1.83 17.07 -0.97
C ALA A 153 -0.71 16.44 -1.80
N VAL A 154 -0.17 17.20 -2.72
CA VAL A 154 1.03 16.84 -3.47
C VAL A 154 2.19 16.67 -2.47
N GLY A 155 2.93 15.57 -2.61
CA GLY A 155 4.09 15.27 -1.76
C GLY A 155 4.16 13.79 -1.41
N ASP A 156 5.18 13.44 -0.63
CA ASP A 156 5.47 12.04 -0.31
C ASP A 156 4.68 11.48 0.88
N GLN A 157 3.83 12.28 1.48
CA GLN A 157 3.22 11.92 2.76
C GLN A 157 1.96 11.05 2.66
N GLY A 158 1.41 10.88 1.47
CA GLY A 158 0.20 10.09 1.28
C GLY A 158 -0.96 10.65 2.10
N ALA A 159 -1.61 9.80 2.89
CA ALA A 159 -2.75 10.18 3.72
C ALA A 159 -2.35 10.63 5.13
N ARG A 160 -1.08 10.91 5.38
CA ARG A 160 -0.60 11.20 6.74
C ARG A 160 -1.37 12.34 7.41
N ALA A 161 -1.63 13.42 6.68
CA ALA A 161 -2.35 14.57 7.24
C ALA A 161 -3.79 14.19 7.61
N TYR A 162 -4.47 13.44 6.75
CA TYR A 162 -5.81 12.94 7.02
C TYR A 162 -5.85 12.06 8.28
N LEU A 163 -4.92 11.12 8.36
CA LEU A 163 -4.85 10.19 9.49
C LEU A 163 -4.55 10.93 10.79
N ARG A 164 -3.68 11.92 10.73
CA ARG A 164 -3.36 12.74 11.90
C ARG A 164 -4.59 13.53 12.38
N ALA A 165 -5.35 14.09 11.45
CA ALA A 165 -6.55 14.86 11.77
C ALA A 165 -7.66 13.96 12.34
N HIS A 166 -7.66 12.67 12.02
CA HIS A 166 -8.69 11.72 12.46
C HIS A 166 -8.16 10.70 13.45
N ARG A 167 -7.10 11.05 14.18
CA ARG A 167 -6.43 10.13 15.11
C ARG A 167 -7.39 9.43 16.06
N GLY A 168 -8.38 10.12 16.58
CA GLY A 168 -9.34 9.55 17.53
C GLY A 168 -10.27 8.53 16.92
N ALA A 169 -10.40 8.49 15.59
CA ALA A 169 -11.25 7.54 14.88
C ALA A 169 -10.50 6.30 14.41
N ILE A 170 -9.16 6.29 14.52
CA ILE A 170 -8.35 5.18 14.03
C ILE A 170 -8.32 4.04 15.04
N THR A 171 -8.69 2.85 14.60
CA THR A 171 -8.45 1.62 15.36
C THR A 171 -7.02 1.16 15.05
N LEU A 172 -6.14 1.18 16.05
CA LEU A 172 -4.79 0.66 15.90
C LEU A 172 -4.78 -0.83 16.16
N VAL A 173 -4.16 -1.57 15.24
CA VAL A 173 -4.08 -3.03 15.29
C VAL A 173 -2.61 -3.42 15.44
N GLU A 174 -2.20 -3.83 16.63
CA GLU A 174 -0.80 -4.14 16.90
C GLU A 174 -0.34 -5.36 16.09
N CYS A 175 0.74 -5.21 15.34
CA CYS A 175 1.27 -6.25 14.45
C CYS A 175 2.76 -6.55 14.68
N SER A 176 3.40 -5.98 15.69
CA SER A 176 4.85 -6.15 15.90
C SER A 176 5.27 -7.59 16.17
N ASP A 177 4.35 -8.43 16.63
CA ASP A 177 4.63 -9.87 16.87
C ASP A 177 4.66 -10.70 15.58
N VAL A 178 4.10 -10.19 14.46
CA VAL A 178 4.01 -10.94 13.19
C VAL A 178 4.66 -10.23 12.02
N ALA A 179 5.13 -9.00 12.20
CA ALA A 179 5.69 -8.21 11.10
C ALA A 179 6.72 -7.21 11.60
N GLN A 180 7.59 -6.78 10.68
CA GLN A 180 8.58 -5.74 10.92
C GLN A 180 8.40 -4.63 9.90
N ALA A 181 8.16 -3.41 10.39
CA ALA A 181 7.86 -2.27 9.53
C ALA A 181 9.15 -1.50 9.18
N TYR A 182 9.90 -2.02 8.23
CA TYR A 182 11.05 -1.31 7.68
C TYR A 182 10.83 -1.04 6.20
N ASP A 183 11.36 0.10 5.73
CA ASP A 183 11.26 0.49 4.33
C ASP A 183 12.54 0.14 3.58
N ILE A 184 12.40 -0.25 2.32
CA ILE A 184 13.54 -0.36 1.40
C ILE A 184 13.63 0.97 0.66
N ASP A 185 14.58 1.83 1.05
CA ASP A 185 14.69 3.17 0.50
C ASP A 185 16.11 3.52 0.04
N THR A 186 17.12 2.97 0.70
CA THR A 186 18.54 3.23 0.40
C THR A 186 19.28 1.95 0.07
N ALA A 187 20.50 2.09 -0.45
CA ALA A 187 21.34 0.93 -0.77
C ALA A 187 21.62 0.05 0.46
N GLU A 188 21.71 0.66 1.65
CA GLU A 188 21.93 -0.07 2.89
C GLU A 188 20.75 -0.98 3.23
N ASP A 189 19.54 -0.54 2.88
CA ASP A 189 18.32 -1.31 3.16
C ASP A 189 18.26 -2.60 2.34
N LEU A 190 19.02 -2.69 1.25
CA LEU A 190 19.02 -3.88 0.40
C LEU A 190 19.50 -5.14 1.12
N THR A 191 20.20 -5.00 2.23
CA THR A 191 20.62 -6.15 3.04
C THR A 191 19.43 -6.94 3.58
N HIS A 192 18.29 -6.29 3.77
CA HIS A 192 17.08 -6.97 4.23
C HIS A 192 16.49 -7.94 3.18
N LEU A 193 16.93 -7.82 1.93
CA LEU A 193 16.43 -8.65 0.83
C LEU A 193 17.27 -9.89 0.58
N GLU A 194 18.38 -10.05 1.27
CA GLU A 194 19.29 -11.19 1.12
C GLU A 194 18.78 -12.42 1.85
#